data_4302e9b34f4edb80c7a8c6539dcc9743
#
_entry.id   4302e9b34f4edb80c7a8c6539dcc9743
#
_cell.length_a   1.000
_cell.length_b   1.000
_cell.length_c   1.000
_cell.angle_alpha   90.00
_cell.angle_beta   90.00
_cell.angle_gamma   90.00
#
_symmetry.space_group_name_H-M   'P 1'
#
loop_
_entity.id
_entity.type
_entity.pdbx_description
1 polymer ?
#
loop_
_entity_poly.entity_id
_entity_poly.type
_entity_poly.pdbx_seq_one_letter_code
_entity_poly.pdbx_strand_id
1 'polypeptide(L)'
;MDTRIIDHPAFALIGHAVRVPLIHEGENPHIREFIESLPTTEHERLKTLSDTTPAGLLQVTDGVDPDYREGTDLTYLHGVAVSAAASAPADLAIVDVPAGMWAVFTAHGSYPKALQDTWAATAGEWFPSNPWRLRPGPSIVSILDRAEDFTTATTELWLPVERD
;
A
#
# COMPACT_ATOMS: atom_id res chain seq x y z
N MET A 1 17.07 -8.79 3.60
CA MET A 1 15.73 -8.30 3.23
C MET A 1 15.60 -8.38 1.72
N ASP A 2 14.54 -9.01 1.25
CA ASP A 2 14.31 -9.21 -0.18
C ASP A 2 13.76 -7.92 -0.78
N THR A 3 14.60 -7.23 -1.56
CA THR A 3 14.30 -5.87 -2.06
C THR A 3 14.67 -5.77 -3.53
N ARG A 4 13.83 -5.09 -4.31
CA ARG A 4 14.17 -4.72 -5.68
C ARG A 4 13.79 -3.26 -5.94
N ILE A 5 14.52 -2.61 -6.83
CA ILE A 5 14.24 -1.26 -7.29
C ILE A 5 13.65 -1.38 -8.69
N ILE A 6 12.51 -0.76 -8.92
CA ILE A 6 11.87 -0.76 -10.24
C ILE A 6 11.56 0.66 -10.68
N ASP A 7 11.57 0.88 -12.00
CA ASP A 7 11.05 2.09 -12.62
C ASP A 7 9.65 1.78 -13.13
N HIS A 8 8.66 2.55 -12.70
CA HIS A 8 7.26 2.29 -13.02
C HIS A 8 6.65 3.50 -13.73
N PRO A 9 5.90 3.29 -14.82
CA PRO A 9 5.21 4.39 -15.50
C PRO A 9 4.12 4.99 -14.61
N ALA A 10 3.65 6.17 -14.98
CA ALA A 10 2.52 6.79 -14.28
C ALA A 10 1.31 5.87 -14.32
N PHE A 11 0.56 5.84 -13.23
CA PHE A 11 -0.64 5.02 -13.09
C PHE A 11 -1.60 5.70 -12.11
N ALA A 12 -2.76 5.10 -11.88
CA ALA A 12 -3.69 5.57 -10.88
C ALA A 12 -4.07 4.45 -9.93
N LEU A 13 -4.35 4.82 -8.69
CA LEU A 13 -4.95 3.93 -7.69
C LEU A 13 -6.41 4.34 -7.56
N ILE A 14 -7.31 3.39 -7.71
CA ILE A 14 -8.75 3.64 -7.61
C ILE A 14 -9.37 2.70 -6.59
N GLY A 15 -10.36 3.21 -5.85
CA GLY A 15 -11.02 2.41 -4.84
C GLY A 15 -11.83 3.23 -3.87
N HIS A 16 -12.10 2.64 -2.72
CA HIS A 16 -12.82 3.29 -1.63
C HIS A 16 -11.82 3.86 -0.64
N ALA A 17 -11.96 5.15 -0.34
CA ALA A 17 -11.04 5.87 0.54
C ALA A 17 -11.74 6.29 1.83
N VAL A 18 -10.96 6.36 2.92
CA VAL A 18 -11.42 6.82 4.22
C VAL A 18 -10.27 7.56 4.92
N ARG A 19 -10.62 8.55 5.73
CA ARG A 19 -9.66 9.21 6.62
C ARG A 19 -9.63 8.47 7.94
N VAL A 20 -8.43 8.10 8.39
CA VAL A 20 -8.24 7.37 9.64
C VAL A 20 -7.07 7.96 10.42
N PRO A 21 -7.05 7.82 11.76
CA PRO A 21 -5.88 8.25 12.54
C PRO A 21 -4.72 7.29 12.38
N LEU A 22 -3.51 7.83 12.41
CA LEU A 22 -2.28 7.05 12.45
C LEU A 22 -2.16 6.34 13.81
N ILE A 23 -1.89 5.06 13.79
CA ILE A 23 -1.66 4.24 14.97
C ILE A 23 -0.23 3.68 14.89
N HIS A 24 0.59 3.91 15.93
CA HIS A 24 1.99 3.50 15.93
C HIS A 24 2.18 2.00 16.11
N GLU A 25 1.37 1.38 16.95
CA GLU A 25 1.54 -0.03 17.31
C GLU A 25 0.32 -0.88 16.94
N GLY A 26 0.60 -2.06 16.39
CA GLY A 26 -0.40 -3.06 16.07
C GLY A 26 -1.22 -2.71 14.84
N GLU A 27 -2.31 -3.44 14.69
CA GLU A 27 -3.23 -3.25 13.58
C GLU A 27 -4.10 -2.01 13.82
N ASN A 28 -4.31 -1.21 12.77
CA ASN A 28 -5.20 -0.06 12.85
C ASN A 28 -6.66 -0.55 12.78
N PRO A 29 -7.42 -0.45 13.88
CA PRO A 29 -8.79 -0.98 13.90
C PRO A 29 -9.73 -0.22 12.98
N HIS A 30 -9.47 1.05 12.70
CA HIS A 30 -10.29 1.86 11.80
C HIS A 30 -10.16 1.36 10.36
N ILE A 31 -8.96 0.93 9.95
CA ILE A 31 -8.74 0.35 8.62
C ILE A 31 -9.44 -0.99 8.51
N ARG A 32 -9.32 -1.85 9.51
CA ARG A 32 -9.99 -3.15 9.53
C ARG A 32 -11.50 -3.02 9.43
N GLU A 33 -12.10 -2.14 10.26
CA GLU A 33 -13.54 -1.87 10.20
C GLU A 33 -13.98 -1.41 8.83
N PHE A 34 -13.20 -0.54 8.20
CA PHE A 34 -13.51 -0.03 6.87
C PHE A 34 -13.52 -1.14 5.83
N ILE A 35 -12.49 -1.99 5.82
CA ILE A 35 -12.41 -3.12 4.90
C ILE A 35 -13.58 -4.08 5.11
N GLU A 36 -13.89 -4.40 6.37
CA GLU A 36 -14.99 -5.30 6.71
C GLU A 36 -16.37 -4.72 6.38
N SER A 37 -16.49 -3.38 6.31
CA SER A 37 -17.74 -2.72 5.93
C SER A 37 -18.07 -2.85 4.45
N LEU A 38 -17.08 -3.18 3.62
CA LEU A 38 -17.28 -3.34 2.17
C LEU A 38 -17.81 -4.74 1.89
N PRO A 39 -18.91 -4.87 1.09
CA PRO A 39 -19.44 -6.20 0.75
C PRO A 39 -18.45 -6.99 -0.10
N THR A 40 -18.53 -8.32 0.00
CA THR A 40 -17.69 -9.22 -0.80
C THR A 40 -17.79 -8.93 -2.29
N THR A 41 -18.98 -8.58 -2.77
CA THR A 41 -19.21 -8.21 -4.18
C THR A 41 -18.41 -7.00 -4.60
N GLU A 42 -18.17 -6.07 -3.68
CA GLU A 42 -17.36 -4.88 -3.96
C GLU A 42 -15.87 -5.23 -4.10
N HIS A 43 -15.36 -6.10 -3.25
CA HIS A 43 -13.99 -6.61 -3.39
C HIS A 43 -13.80 -7.31 -4.74
N GLU A 44 -14.76 -8.11 -5.16
CA GLU A 44 -14.73 -8.79 -6.45
C GLU A 44 -14.76 -7.80 -7.63
N ARG A 45 -15.62 -6.78 -7.54
CA ARG A 45 -15.70 -5.72 -8.56
C ARG A 45 -14.36 -5.02 -8.71
N LEU A 46 -13.74 -4.61 -7.60
CA LEU A 46 -12.44 -3.94 -7.62
C LEU A 46 -11.37 -4.79 -8.30
N LYS A 47 -11.32 -6.07 -7.98
CA LYS A 47 -10.34 -6.98 -8.61
C LYS A 47 -10.44 -7.00 -10.13
N THR A 48 -11.65 -6.90 -10.67
CA THR A 48 -11.84 -6.90 -12.13
C THR A 48 -11.27 -5.66 -12.82
N LEU A 49 -11.07 -4.58 -12.09
CA LEU A 49 -10.56 -3.32 -12.62
C LEU A 49 -9.03 -3.26 -12.65
N SER A 50 -8.36 -4.13 -11.92
CA SER A 50 -6.89 -4.19 -11.87
C SER A 50 -6.32 -4.52 -13.24
N ASP A 51 -5.52 -3.61 -13.82
CA ASP A 51 -4.96 -3.82 -15.16
C ASP A 51 -3.46 -3.50 -15.26
N THR A 52 -2.82 -3.20 -14.15
CA THR A 52 -1.37 -2.98 -14.11
C THR A 52 -0.80 -3.48 -12.77
N THR A 53 0.50 -3.32 -12.56
CA THR A 53 1.16 -3.69 -11.29
C THR A 53 1.19 -2.51 -10.33
N PRO A 54 1.17 -2.74 -9.03
CA PRO A 54 0.95 -4.03 -8.37
C PRO A 54 -0.47 -4.54 -8.62
N ALA A 55 -0.61 -5.84 -8.86
CA ALA A 55 -1.88 -6.45 -9.27
C ALA A 55 -2.78 -6.77 -8.08
N GLY A 56 -4.08 -6.83 -8.32
CA GLY A 56 -5.09 -7.25 -7.34
C GLY A 56 -5.46 -6.17 -6.34
N LEU A 57 -6.11 -6.59 -5.25
CA LEU A 57 -6.51 -5.67 -4.18
C LEU A 57 -5.29 -5.15 -3.43
N LEU A 58 -5.26 -3.84 -3.21
CA LEU A 58 -4.14 -3.14 -2.60
C LEU A 58 -4.61 -2.37 -1.37
N GLN A 59 -3.73 -2.28 -0.39
CA GLN A 59 -3.87 -1.42 0.77
C GLN A 59 -2.95 -0.21 0.58
N VAL A 60 -3.54 0.98 0.47
CA VAL A 60 -2.81 2.20 0.13
C VAL A 60 -2.93 3.19 1.27
N THR A 61 -1.80 3.73 1.73
CA THR A 61 -1.79 4.84 2.68
C THR A 61 -1.15 6.06 2.03
N ASP A 62 -1.83 7.20 2.14
CA ASP A 62 -1.40 8.46 1.55
C ASP A 62 -1.62 9.60 2.54
N GLY A 63 -0.87 10.69 2.36
CA GLY A 63 -1.00 11.86 3.21
C GLY A 63 -0.56 11.62 4.66
N VAL A 64 0.40 10.74 4.87
CA VAL A 64 0.94 10.45 6.19
C VAL A 64 1.74 11.64 6.71
N ASP A 65 1.54 11.98 8.00
CA ASP A 65 2.27 13.08 8.64
C ASP A 65 3.79 12.87 8.49
N PRO A 66 4.55 13.88 8.02
CA PRO A 66 6.00 13.75 7.86
C PRO A 66 6.74 13.39 9.14
N ASP A 67 6.21 13.81 10.30
CA ASP A 67 6.80 13.50 11.61
C ASP A 67 6.24 12.21 12.20
N TYR A 68 5.36 11.53 11.47
CA TYR A 68 4.76 10.25 11.88
C TYR A 68 4.12 10.30 13.26
N ARG A 69 3.39 11.37 13.55
CA ARG A 69 2.76 11.56 14.87
C ARG A 69 1.47 10.78 14.99
N GLU A 70 1.34 10.03 16.09
CA GLU A 70 0.13 9.27 16.37
C GLU A 70 -1.09 10.19 16.50
N GLY A 71 -2.22 9.72 15.98
CA GLY A 71 -3.48 10.47 16.00
C GLY A 71 -3.66 11.45 14.86
N THR A 72 -2.62 11.72 14.07
CA THR A 72 -2.78 12.54 12.85
C THR A 72 -3.50 11.76 11.77
N ASP A 73 -4.30 12.46 10.96
CA ASP A 73 -5.10 11.81 9.92
C ASP A 73 -4.25 11.41 8.72
N LEU A 74 -4.53 10.23 8.19
CA LEU A 74 -4.03 9.77 6.91
C LEU A 74 -5.20 9.30 6.05
N THR A 75 -4.97 9.20 4.75
CA THR A 75 -5.95 8.61 3.83
C THR A 75 -5.59 7.15 3.60
N TYR A 76 -6.55 6.27 3.86
CA TYR A 76 -6.46 4.86 3.50
C TYR A 76 -7.36 4.61 2.29
N LEU A 77 -6.82 3.93 1.27
CA LEU A 77 -7.59 3.55 0.08
C LEU A 77 -7.50 2.03 -0.10
N HIS A 78 -8.66 1.39 -0.19
CA HIS A 78 -8.77 -0.02 -0.52
C HIS A 78 -9.18 -0.13 -1.98
N GLY A 79 -8.28 -0.61 -2.82
CA GLY A 79 -8.53 -0.56 -4.25
C GLY A 79 -7.53 -1.31 -5.09
N VAL A 80 -7.35 -0.83 -6.31
CA VAL A 80 -6.51 -1.48 -7.33
C VAL A 80 -5.72 -0.43 -8.11
N ALA A 81 -4.66 -0.88 -8.79
CA ALA A 81 -3.90 -0.06 -9.70
C ALA A 81 -4.44 -0.21 -11.12
N VAL A 82 -4.61 0.93 -11.80
CA VAL A 82 -5.05 0.99 -13.20
C VAL A 82 -4.10 1.85 -14.01
N SER A 83 -3.92 1.51 -15.28
CA SER A 83 -3.02 2.23 -16.19
C SER A 83 -3.55 3.60 -16.60
N ALA A 84 -4.87 3.80 -16.57
CA ALA A 84 -5.51 5.05 -16.99
C ALA A 84 -6.64 5.45 -16.04
N ALA A 85 -6.51 6.61 -15.40
CA ALA A 85 -7.51 7.16 -14.49
C ALA A 85 -8.85 7.42 -15.17
N ALA A 86 -8.84 7.72 -16.46
CA ALA A 86 -10.05 8.00 -17.25
C ALA A 86 -11.02 6.81 -17.30
N SER A 87 -10.53 5.58 -17.06
CA SER A 87 -11.34 4.36 -17.03
C SER A 87 -12.03 4.12 -15.70
N ALA A 88 -11.77 4.94 -14.67
CA ALA A 88 -12.28 4.71 -13.33
C ALA A 88 -13.80 4.95 -13.25
N PRO A 89 -14.55 4.04 -12.60
CA PRO A 89 -15.95 4.32 -12.28
C PRO A 89 -16.11 5.58 -11.44
N ALA A 90 -17.19 6.32 -11.66
CA ALA A 90 -17.43 7.62 -11.04
C ALA A 90 -17.60 7.57 -9.52
N ASP A 91 -17.97 6.41 -8.98
CA ASP A 91 -18.18 6.23 -7.54
C ASP A 91 -16.88 5.93 -6.76
N LEU A 92 -15.75 5.78 -7.45
CA LEU A 92 -14.48 5.45 -6.81
C LEU A 92 -13.58 6.68 -6.68
N ALA A 93 -12.82 6.72 -5.58
CA ALA A 93 -11.77 7.71 -5.39
C ALA A 93 -10.58 7.38 -6.29
N ILE A 94 -9.84 8.41 -6.69
CA ILE A 94 -8.68 8.29 -7.58
C ILE A 94 -7.48 8.96 -6.92
N VAL A 95 -6.35 8.25 -6.90
CA VAL A 95 -5.05 8.81 -6.53
C VAL A 95 -4.14 8.68 -7.74
N ASP A 96 -3.79 9.81 -8.35
CA ASP A 96 -2.84 9.83 -9.46
C ASP A 96 -1.43 9.64 -8.94
N VAL A 97 -0.69 8.73 -9.56
CA VAL A 97 0.68 8.41 -9.17
C VAL A 97 1.61 8.69 -10.36
N PRO A 98 2.53 9.66 -10.22
CA PRO A 98 3.44 9.96 -11.30
C PRO A 98 4.45 8.84 -11.53
N ALA A 99 5.01 8.78 -12.74
CA ALA A 99 6.10 7.87 -13.06
C ALA A 99 7.28 8.08 -12.13
N GLY A 100 7.97 7.02 -11.78
CA GLY A 100 9.15 7.11 -10.94
C GLY A 100 9.61 5.76 -10.39
N MET A 101 10.62 5.84 -9.54
CA MET A 101 11.24 4.66 -8.96
C MET A 101 10.50 4.22 -7.70
N TRP A 102 10.49 2.91 -7.49
CA TRP A 102 9.91 2.28 -6.31
C TRP A 102 10.90 1.28 -5.72
N ALA A 103 10.96 1.23 -4.40
CA ALA A 103 11.60 0.13 -3.69
C ALA A 103 10.50 -0.85 -3.29
N VAL A 104 10.65 -2.10 -3.68
CA VAL A 104 9.67 -3.16 -3.41
C VAL A 104 10.29 -4.17 -2.48
N PHE A 105 9.69 -4.32 -1.30
CA PHE A 105 10.16 -5.21 -0.24
C PHE A 105 9.21 -6.39 -0.12
N THR A 106 9.73 -7.61 -0.22
CA THR A 106 8.93 -8.81 -0.09
C THR A 106 9.06 -9.37 1.33
N ALA A 107 7.94 -9.65 1.97
CA ALA A 107 7.87 -10.21 3.31
C ALA A 107 7.12 -11.55 3.29
N HIS A 108 7.68 -12.55 3.98
CA HIS A 108 7.08 -13.88 4.12
C HIS A 108 6.96 -14.20 5.61
N GLY A 109 5.86 -14.79 6.00
CA GLY A 109 5.70 -15.31 7.36
C GLY A 109 4.39 -14.93 8.00
N SER A 110 4.41 -14.84 9.33
CA SER A 110 3.23 -14.50 10.12
C SER A 110 2.65 -13.16 9.69
N TYR A 111 1.36 -13.13 9.44
CA TYR A 111 0.68 -11.91 9.01
C TYR A 111 -0.16 -11.36 10.16
N PRO A 112 -0.11 -10.06 10.45
CA PRO A 112 0.60 -9.01 9.73
C PRO A 112 2.04 -8.75 10.22
N LYS A 113 2.56 -9.54 11.16
CA LYS A 113 3.83 -9.27 11.83
C LYS A 113 5.01 -9.17 10.86
N ALA A 114 5.13 -10.10 9.90
CA ALA A 114 6.24 -10.09 8.95
C ALA A 114 6.25 -8.81 8.11
N LEU A 115 5.08 -8.33 7.69
CA LEU A 115 4.95 -7.06 6.99
C LEU A 115 5.35 -5.88 7.87
N GLN A 116 4.87 -5.85 9.11
CA GLN A 116 5.19 -4.78 10.06
C GLN A 116 6.67 -4.72 10.38
N ASP A 117 7.31 -5.88 10.57
CA ASP A 117 8.75 -5.97 10.82
C ASP A 117 9.56 -5.48 9.61
N THR A 118 9.12 -5.85 8.41
CA THR A 118 9.73 -5.39 7.16
C THR A 118 9.60 -3.87 7.02
N TRP A 119 8.41 -3.34 7.28
CA TRP A 119 8.19 -1.89 7.19
C TRP A 119 9.08 -1.12 8.18
N ALA A 120 9.17 -1.58 9.42
CA ALA A 120 10.05 -0.97 10.41
C ALA A 120 11.53 -1.04 9.99
N ALA A 121 11.95 -2.16 9.41
CA ALA A 121 13.31 -2.34 8.92
C ALA A 121 13.67 -1.41 7.76
N THR A 122 12.70 -0.94 6.97
CA THR A 122 12.98 0.04 5.91
C THR A 122 13.54 1.33 6.51
N ALA A 123 12.92 1.85 7.55
CA ALA A 123 13.35 3.10 8.19
C ALA A 123 14.62 2.92 9.02
N GLY A 124 14.71 1.80 9.76
CA GLY A 124 15.83 1.56 10.68
C GLY A 124 17.10 1.04 10.04
N GLU A 125 16.98 0.33 8.94
CA GLU A 125 18.14 -0.37 8.34
C GLU A 125 18.32 -0.06 6.87
N TRP A 126 17.28 -0.16 6.06
CA TRP A 126 17.43 -0.08 4.61
C TRP A 126 17.75 1.34 4.12
N PHE A 127 16.96 2.34 4.49
CA PHE A 127 17.21 3.71 4.05
C PHE A 127 18.56 4.24 4.55
N PRO A 128 18.97 4.01 5.80
CA PRO A 128 20.30 4.43 6.23
C PRO A 128 21.47 3.77 5.49
N SER A 129 21.25 2.59 4.89
CA SER A 129 22.31 1.79 4.25
C SER A 129 22.30 1.85 2.73
N ASN A 130 21.39 2.61 2.12
CA ASN A 130 21.22 2.67 0.67
C ASN A 130 21.09 4.11 0.20
N PRO A 131 21.49 4.41 -1.06
CA PRO A 131 21.48 5.80 -1.57
C PRO A 131 20.11 6.22 -2.09
N TRP A 132 19.06 5.90 -1.35
CA TRP A 132 17.67 6.20 -1.71
C TRP A 132 16.97 6.92 -0.56
N ARG A 133 16.02 7.79 -0.91
CA ARG A 133 15.13 8.41 0.06
C ARG A 133 13.69 8.31 -0.43
N LEU A 134 12.73 8.46 0.49
CA LEU A 134 11.33 8.54 0.12
C LEU A 134 11.06 9.79 -0.71
N ARG A 135 10.34 9.63 -1.81
CA ARG A 135 9.74 10.76 -2.53
C ARG A 135 8.28 10.89 -2.15
N PRO A 136 7.65 12.06 -2.37
CA PRO A 136 6.22 12.21 -2.10
C PRO A 136 5.39 11.20 -2.88
N GLY A 137 4.42 10.57 -2.20
CA GLY A 137 3.53 9.60 -2.82
C GLY A 137 3.00 8.59 -1.82
N PRO A 138 2.08 7.73 -2.26
CA PRO A 138 1.48 6.72 -1.40
C PRO A 138 2.40 5.53 -1.17
N SER A 139 2.21 4.87 -0.02
CA SER A 139 2.77 3.53 0.24
C SER A 139 1.72 2.50 -0.12
N ILE A 140 2.14 1.41 -0.76
CA ILE A 140 1.23 0.39 -1.26
C ILE A 140 1.62 -0.97 -0.70
N VAL A 141 0.63 -1.70 -0.18
CA VAL A 141 0.80 -3.10 0.24
C VAL A 141 -0.01 -3.99 -0.68
N SER A 142 0.65 -5.00 -1.26
CA SER A 142 0.04 -6.03 -2.07
C SER A 142 0.20 -7.38 -1.38
N ILE A 143 -0.90 -8.11 -1.19
CA ILE A 143 -0.87 -9.47 -0.65
C ILE A 143 -0.82 -10.42 -1.84
N LEU A 144 0.33 -11.08 -2.04
CA LEU A 144 0.54 -11.97 -3.18
C LEU A 144 -0.06 -13.34 -2.93
N ASP A 145 0.05 -13.82 -1.68
CA ASP A 145 -0.42 -15.14 -1.29
C ASP A 145 -0.71 -15.13 0.21
N ARG A 146 -1.66 -15.92 0.64
CA ARG A 146 -2.01 -16.04 2.06
C ARG A 146 -2.58 -17.41 2.37
N ALA A 147 -2.36 -17.88 3.61
CA ALA A 147 -3.02 -19.06 4.12
C ALA A 147 -4.53 -18.82 4.28
N GLU A 148 -5.34 -19.87 4.17
CA GLU A 148 -6.80 -19.74 4.32
C GLU A 148 -7.22 -19.14 5.66
N ASP A 149 -6.47 -19.42 6.70
CA ASP A 149 -6.73 -18.90 8.05
C ASP A 149 -6.11 -17.52 8.32
N PHE A 150 -5.47 -16.91 7.34
CA PHE A 150 -4.81 -15.60 7.43
C PHE A 150 -3.64 -15.53 8.42
N THR A 151 -3.12 -16.67 8.89
CA THR A 151 -2.00 -16.69 9.85
C THR A 151 -0.66 -16.39 9.20
N THR A 152 -0.51 -16.72 7.91
CA THR A 152 0.71 -16.46 7.15
C THR A 152 0.38 -15.84 5.80
N ALA A 153 1.30 -15.04 5.27
CA ALA A 153 1.14 -14.42 3.97
C ALA A 153 2.50 -14.08 3.35
N THR A 154 2.48 -13.92 2.03
CA THR A 154 3.56 -13.27 1.29
C THR A 154 3.04 -11.93 0.81
N THR A 155 3.73 -10.86 1.19
CA THR A 155 3.31 -9.50 0.87
C THR A 155 4.42 -8.74 0.19
N GLU A 156 4.04 -7.74 -0.60
CA GLU A 156 4.98 -6.73 -1.12
C GLU A 156 4.62 -5.37 -0.55
N LEU A 157 5.64 -4.67 -0.06
CA LEU A 157 5.54 -3.27 0.34
C LEU A 157 6.21 -2.41 -0.73
N TRP A 158 5.46 -1.53 -1.33
CA TRP A 158 5.95 -0.60 -2.36
C TRP A 158 6.11 0.78 -1.76
N LEU A 159 7.32 1.29 -1.72
CA LEU A 159 7.63 2.63 -1.25
C LEU A 159 8.18 3.48 -2.40
N PRO A 160 7.61 4.67 -2.64
CA PRO A 160 8.12 5.55 -3.68
C PRO A 160 9.47 6.14 -3.24
N VAL A 161 10.47 6.01 -4.10
CA VAL A 161 11.84 6.42 -3.77
C VAL A 161 12.45 7.28 -4.87
N GLU A 162 13.48 8.04 -4.49
CA GLU A 162 14.34 8.77 -5.39
C GLU A 162 15.77 8.71 -4.87
N ARG A 163 16.73 8.96 -5.74
CA ARG A 163 18.15 9.00 -5.34
C ARG A 163 18.41 10.17 -4.40
N ASP A 164 19.26 9.90 -3.39
CA ASP A 164 19.80 10.95 -2.52
C ASP A 164 20.59 11.99 -3.31
#